data_e11b1b1c84be1e3a7fb9fc1ff4a5cf26
#
_entry.id   e11b1b1c84be1e3a7fb9fc1ff4a5cf26
#
_cell.length_a   1.000
_cell.length_b   1.000
_cell.length_c   1.000
_cell.angle_alpha   90.00
_cell.angle_beta   90.00
_cell.angle_gamma   90.00
#
_symmetry.space_group_name_H-M   'P 1'
#
loop_
_entity.id
_entity.type
_entity.pdbx_description
1 polymer ?
#
loop_
_entity_poly.entity_id
_entity_poly.type
_entity_poly.pdbx_seq_one_letter_code
_entity_poly.pdbx_strand_id
1 'polypeptide(L)'
;MNFKVTTDFERALKRLNKKYPSLKSDYIAFLKELEQNPRKGDEIFSSCYKARIAIKSKGKGKSGGGRIIFYFESRDDMIVLLYVYDKSEMENVQTAYIKQILNKKLFQ
;
A
#
# COMPACT_ATOMS: atom_id res chain seq x y z
N MET A 1 15.71 6.81 -0.37
CA MET A 1 14.80 5.65 -0.16
C MET A 1 14.35 5.09 -1.49
N ASN A 2 14.40 3.77 -1.63
CA ASN A 2 13.97 3.10 -2.85
C ASN A 2 12.59 2.50 -2.67
N PHE A 3 11.74 2.66 -3.69
CA PHE A 3 10.42 2.05 -3.73
C PHE A 3 10.38 1.01 -4.83
N LYS A 4 9.82 -0.15 -4.52
CA LYS A 4 9.52 -1.19 -5.48
C LYS A 4 8.04 -1.54 -5.38
N VAL A 5 7.47 -2.02 -6.47
CA VAL A 5 6.06 -2.42 -6.50
C VAL A 5 5.96 -3.86 -6.99
N THR A 6 4.98 -4.59 -6.46
CA THR A 6 4.68 -5.93 -6.94
C THR A 6 3.70 -5.84 -8.10
N THR A 7 3.60 -6.90 -8.88
CA THR A 7 2.58 -7.02 -9.93
C THR A 7 1.18 -6.91 -9.34
N ASP A 8 0.97 -7.53 -8.17
CA ASP A 8 -0.32 -7.45 -7.47
C ASP A 8 -0.69 -6.03 -7.12
N PHE A 9 0.28 -5.25 -6.62
CA PHE A 9 0.06 -3.84 -6.31
C PHE A 9 -0.29 -3.03 -7.56
N GLU A 10 0.50 -3.20 -8.62
CA GLU A 10 0.26 -2.47 -9.87
C GLU A 10 -1.12 -2.72 -10.45
N ARG A 11 -1.56 -3.97 -10.45
CA ARG A 11 -2.89 -4.34 -10.95
C ARG A 11 -3.99 -3.71 -10.12
N ALA A 12 -3.86 -3.79 -8.79
CA ALA A 12 -4.83 -3.22 -7.89
C ALA A 12 -4.89 -1.70 -8.02
N LEU A 13 -3.74 -1.05 -8.11
CA LEU A 13 -3.67 0.40 -8.27
C LEU A 13 -4.31 0.85 -9.57
N LYS A 14 -4.01 0.16 -10.66
CA LYS A 14 -4.57 0.48 -11.98
C LYS A 14 -6.09 0.36 -11.99
N ARG A 15 -6.62 -0.70 -11.38
CA ARG A 15 -8.06 -0.90 -11.27
C ARG A 15 -8.73 0.23 -10.48
N LEU A 16 -8.17 0.57 -9.34
CA LEU A 16 -8.71 1.64 -8.50
C LEU A 16 -8.57 3.02 -9.14
N ASN A 17 -7.50 3.24 -9.88
CA ASN A 17 -7.29 4.53 -10.54
C ASN A 17 -8.36 4.84 -11.59
N LYS A 18 -8.95 3.81 -12.20
CA LYS A 18 -10.08 4.00 -13.11
C LYS A 18 -11.32 4.49 -12.38
N LYS A 19 -11.50 4.07 -11.13
CA LYS A 19 -12.66 4.43 -10.32
C LYS A 19 -12.48 5.77 -9.61
N TYR A 20 -11.26 6.08 -9.20
CA TYR A 20 -10.97 7.27 -8.40
C TYR A 20 -9.93 8.14 -9.11
N PRO A 21 -10.37 9.23 -9.77
CA PRO A 21 -9.44 10.07 -10.56
C PRO A 21 -8.30 10.71 -9.76
N SER A 22 -8.49 10.92 -8.44
CA SER A 22 -7.45 11.52 -7.61
C SER A 22 -6.37 10.53 -7.17
N LEU A 23 -6.55 9.22 -7.42
CA LEU A 23 -5.70 8.21 -6.79
C LEU A 23 -4.22 8.35 -7.15
N LYS A 24 -3.91 8.75 -8.38
CA LYS A 24 -2.52 8.94 -8.79
C LYS A 24 -1.82 10.00 -7.93
N SER A 25 -2.46 11.15 -7.71
CA SER A 25 -1.88 12.19 -6.88
C SER A 25 -1.91 11.81 -5.40
N ASP A 26 -2.95 11.09 -4.95
CA ASP A 26 -3.03 10.59 -3.57
C ASP A 26 -1.90 9.61 -3.29
N TYR A 27 -1.57 8.76 -4.26
CA TYR A 27 -0.48 7.80 -4.15
C TYR A 27 0.89 8.50 -4.05
N ILE A 28 1.11 9.52 -4.89
CA ILE A 28 2.35 10.30 -4.83
C ILE A 28 2.52 10.96 -3.46
N ALA A 29 1.44 11.54 -2.92
CA ALA A 29 1.46 12.13 -1.59
C ALA A 29 1.76 11.07 -0.52
N PHE A 30 1.21 9.87 -0.65
CA PHE A 30 1.45 8.76 0.26
C PHE A 30 2.94 8.35 0.27
N LEU A 31 3.57 8.27 -0.91
CA LEU A 31 4.99 7.94 -1.00
C LEU A 31 5.86 8.97 -0.27
N LYS A 32 5.49 10.25 -0.36
CA LYS A 32 6.20 11.30 0.37
C LYS A 32 6.06 11.13 1.87
N GLU A 33 4.88 10.73 2.34
CA GLU A 33 4.67 10.44 3.76
C GLU A 33 5.55 9.25 4.21
N LEU A 34 5.69 8.22 3.38
CA LEU A 34 6.52 7.07 3.70
C LEU A 34 8.01 7.44 3.78
N GLU A 35 8.48 8.38 2.97
CA GLU A 35 9.86 8.85 3.07
C GLU A 35 10.15 9.47 4.43
N GLN A 36 9.16 10.13 5.04
CA GLN A 36 9.28 10.73 6.36
C GLN A 36 9.06 9.71 7.47
N ASN A 37 8.23 8.71 7.24
CA ASN A 37 7.93 7.69 8.22
C ASN A 37 7.73 6.33 7.53
N PRO A 38 8.81 5.56 7.33
CA PRO A 38 8.74 4.27 6.61
C PRO A 38 8.03 3.16 7.40
N ARG A 39 7.69 3.40 8.66
CA ARG A 39 6.90 2.47 9.47
C ARG A 39 5.52 3.02 9.78
N LYS A 40 4.99 3.81 8.87
CA LYS A 40 3.66 4.39 8.98
C LYS A 40 2.60 3.29 9.04
N GLY A 41 1.59 3.50 9.91
CA GLY A 41 0.47 2.57 10.03
C GLY A 41 0.71 1.49 11.08
N ASP A 42 0.05 0.35 10.91
CA ASP A 42 0.10 -0.76 11.85
C ASP A 42 0.94 -1.89 11.30
N GLU A 43 1.88 -2.38 12.10
CA GLU A 43 2.64 -3.56 11.72
C GLU A 43 1.73 -4.79 11.85
N ILE A 44 1.47 -5.45 10.71
CA ILE A 44 0.56 -6.61 10.68
C ILE A 44 1.31 -7.94 10.84
N PHE A 45 2.56 -7.97 10.43
CA PHE A 45 3.53 -9.03 10.78
C PHE A 45 4.92 -8.48 10.41
N SER A 46 5.94 -9.26 10.69
CA SER A 46 7.33 -8.80 10.65
C SER A 46 7.67 -7.90 9.44
N SER A 47 7.94 -6.63 9.71
CA SER A 47 8.32 -5.60 8.73
C SER A 47 7.25 -5.29 7.68
N CYS A 48 6.05 -5.82 7.82
CA CYS A 48 4.91 -5.51 6.94
C CYS A 48 3.94 -4.60 7.66
N TYR A 49 3.51 -3.55 6.99
CA TYR A 49 2.67 -2.50 7.57
C TYR A 49 1.42 -2.29 6.72
N LYS A 50 0.34 -1.91 7.39
CA LYS A 50 -0.91 -1.50 6.75
C LYS A 50 -1.16 -0.05 7.12
N ALA A 51 -1.19 0.82 6.13
CA ALA A 51 -1.38 2.25 6.33
C ALA A 51 -2.59 2.77 5.55
N ARG A 52 -3.19 3.82 6.09
CA ARG A 52 -4.32 4.49 5.45
C ARG A 52 -3.81 5.40 4.34
N ILE A 53 -4.53 5.42 3.23
CA ILE A 53 -4.31 6.39 2.16
C ILE A 53 -5.60 7.15 1.93
N ALA A 54 -5.52 8.48 1.94
CA ALA A 54 -6.66 9.31 1.57
C ALA A 54 -6.91 9.18 0.07
N ILE A 55 -8.16 9.00 -0.31
CA ILE A 55 -8.58 9.05 -1.72
C ILE A 55 -9.48 10.25 -1.85
N LYS A 56 -8.93 11.38 -2.27
CA LYS A 56 -9.64 12.68 -2.24
C LYS A 56 -10.94 12.64 -3.02
N SER A 57 -10.95 11.97 -4.16
CA SER A 57 -12.17 11.88 -4.98
C SER A 57 -13.30 11.07 -4.33
N LYS A 58 -13.03 10.31 -3.26
CA LYS A 58 -14.10 9.68 -2.45
C LYS A 58 -14.75 10.67 -1.47
N GLY A 59 -14.03 11.69 -1.06
CA GLY A 59 -14.55 12.68 -0.13
C GLY A 59 -14.72 12.22 1.31
N LYS A 60 -14.07 11.12 1.71
CA LYS A 60 -14.26 10.52 3.04
C LYS A 60 -13.02 10.59 3.96
N GLY A 61 -11.98 11.32 3.54
CA GLY A 61 -10.74 11.41 4.30
C GLY A 61 -10.00 10.07 4.38
N LYS A 62 -8.96 10.01 5.22
CA LYS A 62 -8.10 8.82 5.32
C LYS A 62 -8.82 7.59 5.86
N SER A 63 -9.71 7.78 6.83
CA SER A 63 -10.41 6.65 7.46
C SER A 63 -11.36 5.93 6.50
N GLY A 64 -11.95 6.67 5.56
CA GLY A 64 -12.86 6.14 4.56
C GLY A 64 -12.25 5.91 3.20
N GLY A 65 -10.94 6.15 3.04
CA GLY A 65 -10.25 6.00 1.77
C GLY A 65 -9.86 4.56 1.46
N GLY A 66 -8.55 4.32 1.33
CA GLY A 66 -8.02 3.01 1.07
C GLY A 66 -6.98 2.59 2.09
N ARG A 67 -6.42 1.42 1.83
CA ARG A 67 -5.30 0.89 2.61
C ARG A 67 -4.21 0.43 1.67
N ILE A 68 -2.95 0.71 2.07
CA ILE A 68 -1.78 0.19 1.36
C ILE A 68 -1.02 -0.71 2.31
N ILE A 69 -0.65 -1.89 1.82
CA ILE A 69 0.18 -2.83 2.55
C ILE A 69 1.57 -2.82 1.90
N PHE A 70 2.58 -2.66 2.73
CA PHE A 70 3.96 -2.55 2.25
C PHE A 70 4.92 -3.24 3.22
N TYR A 71 6.09 -3.60 2.69
CA TYR A 71 7.19 -4.20 3.44
C TYR A 71 8.34 -3.20 3.48
N PHE A 72 8.90 -2.96 4.66
CA PHE A 72 10.05 -2.06 4.81
C PHE A 72 11.29 -2.85 5.16
N GLU A 73 12.31 -2.79 4.30
CA GLU A 73 13.62 -3.37 4.54
C GLU A 73 14.59 -2.27 4.94
N SER A 74 14.87 -2.19 6.24
CA SER A 74 15.66 -1.08 6.78
C SER A 74 17.12 -1.10 6.35
N ARG A 75 17.70 -2.28 6.13
CA ARG A 75 19.10 -2.38 5.70
C ARG A 75 19.32 -1.72 4.35
N ASP A 76 18.42 -1.91 3.43
CA ASP A 76 18.54 -1.42 2.06
C ASP A 76 17.80 -0.12 1.85
N ASP A 77 17.21 0.43 2.90
CA ASP A 77 16.36 1.63 2.82
C ASP A 77 15.35 1.50 1.69
N MET A 78 14.62 0.38 1.68
CA MET A 78 13.73 0.01 0.60
C MET A 78 12.32 -0.29 1.11
N ILE A 79 11.33 0.20 0.38
CA ILE A 79 9.92 -0.16 0.61
C ILE A 79 9.43 -0.92 -0.61
N VAL A 80 8.78 -2.05 -0.37
CA VAL A 80 8.10 -2.84 -1.40
C VAL A 80 6.60 -2.70 -1.18
N LEU A 81 5.92 -2.10 -2.14
CA LEU A 81 4.47 -1.93 -2.07
C LEU A 81 3.82 -3.23 -2.53
N LEU A 82 3.06 -3.87 -1.63
CA LEU A 82 2.55 -5.22 -1.82
C LEU A 82 1.13 -5.25 -2.36
N TYR A 83 0.25 -4.39 -1.82
CA TYR A 83 -1.15 -4.41 -2.21
C TYR A 83 -1.82 -3.08 -1.83
N VAL A 84 -2.88 -2.73 -2.56
CA VAL A 84 -3.72 -1.56 -2.25
C VAL A 84 -5.18 -1.96 -2.44
N TYR A 85 -6.05 -1.48 -1.55
CA TYR A 85 -7.47 -1.77 -1.68
C TYR A 85 -8.31 -0.61 -1.16
N ASP A 86 -9.54 -0.54 -1.69
CA ASP A 86 -10.57 0.39 -1.27
C ASP A 86 -11.28 -0.21 -0.05
N LYS A 87 -11.28 0.52 1.06
CA LYS A 87 -11.90 0.03 2.30
C LYS A 87 -13.39 -0.27 2.14
N SER A 88 -14.09 0.43 1.25
CA SER A 88 -15.52 0.18 1.02
C SER A 88 -15.80 -1.08 0.21
N GLU A 89 -14.83 -1.55 -0.57
CA GLU A 89 -14.97 -2.80 -1.33
C GLU A 89 -14.51 -4.01 -0.53
N MET A 90 -13.52 -3.82 0.36
CA MET A 90 -12.92 -4.88 1.11
C MET A 90 -12.53 -4.33 2.47
N GLU A 91 -13.08 -4.88 3.53
CA GLU A 91 -12.80 -4.40 4.88
C GLU A 91 -11.38 -4.72 5.30
N ASN A 92 -10.91 -5.89 4.91
CA ASN A 92 -9.55 -6.32 5.24
C ASN A 92 -9.06 -7.33 4.20
N VAL A 93 -7.74 -7.48 4.09
CA VAL A 93 -7.15 -8.48 3.21
C VAL A 93 -6.50 -9.56 4.08
N GLN A 94 -6.61 -10.83 3.65
CA GLN A 94 -6.08 -11.94 4.44
C GLN A 94 -4.56 -11.91 4.49
N THR A 95 -4.01 -12.10 5.69
CA THR A 95 -2.57 -12.14 5.92
C THR A 95 -1.89 -13.20 5.05
N ALA A 96 -2.53 -14.36 4.87
CA ALA A 96 -1.99 -15.43 4.04
C ALA A 96 -1.74 -14.97 2.60
N TYR A 97 -2.65 -14.17 2.04
CA TYR A 97 -2.50 -13.64 0.69
C TYR A 97 -1.30 -12.69 0.61
N ILE A 98 -1.16 -11.81 1.61
CA ILE A 98 -0.02 -10.87 1.65
C ILE A 98 1.30 -11.62 1.79
N LYS A 99 1.34 -12.67 2.60
CA LYS A 99 2.53 -13.50 2.73
C LYS A 99 2.91 -14.19 1.42
N GLN A 100 1.92 -14.61 0.63
CA GLN A 100 2.18 -15.18 -0.68
C GLN A 100 2.83 -14.16 -1.62
N ILE A 101 2.32 -12.93 -1.64
CA ILE A 101 2.89 -11.85 -2.45
C ILE A 101 4.33 -11.59 -2.02
N LEU A 102 4.57 -11.49 -0.74
CA LEU A 102 5.90 -11.22 -0.18
C LEU A 102 6.88 -12.35 -0.52
N ASN A 103 6.46 -13.60 -0.39
CA ASN A 103 7.30 -14.75 -0.70
C ASN A 103 7.71 -14.78 -2.17
N LYS A 104 6.79 -14.50 -3.08
CA LYS A 104 7.12 -14.38 -4.51
C LYS A 104 8.20 -13.31 -4.73
N LYS A 105 8.09 -12.20 -4.04
CA LYS A 105 9.01 -11.07 -4.21
C LYS A 105 10.39 -11.38 -3.67
N LEU A 106 10.46 -12.04 -2.50
CA LEU A 106 11.73 -12.28 -1.81
C LEU A 106 12.50 -13.49 -2.37
N PHE A 107 11.81 -14.45 -2.97
CA PHE A 107 12.41 -15.70 -3.45
C PHE A 107 12.44 -15.86 -4.98
N GLN A 108 12.21 -14.78 -5.67
CA GLN A 108 12.39 -14.75 -7.12
C GLN A 108 13.68 -14.09 -7.53
#